data_3a6ced7543b339e6ecca3baa31ba07dd
#
_entry.id   3a6ced7543b339e6ecca3baa31ba07dd
#
_cell.length_a   1.000
_cell.length_b   1.000
_cell.length_c   1.000
_cell.angle_alpha   90.00
_cell.angle_beta   90.00
_cell.angle_gamma   90.00
#
_symmetry.space_group_name_H-M   'P 1'
#
loop_
_entity.id
_entity.type
_entity.pdbx_description
1 polymer ?
#
loop_
_entity_poly.entity_id
_entity_poly.type
_entity_poly.pdbx_seq_one_letter_code
_entity_poly.pdbx_strand_id
1 'polypeptide(L)'
;MAFRQNFMCLKPKPLPQKNKKNMRIVIVLLIIFISKNTSAQKVLKLDDFLELISKNHPIAKQAQIRVDMSAAAFFAAKGVFDPVLTNETAKKTLDGKIYYNYQDTELKVYTPIGLTAKTGIENSNGMFSSNERTIGNLGYIGLEMPVLKGLLIDYQRAILKQSAIYQKQSEEEKRQMLNDLYLDAIQDYWQWTASYQNMDLLIQNLGNAKNRLNLLRIAFQNGDKSMNDTLEAYTQVQNIELLYQEAQMEAQTSAISLAKYLWNSNDSPYFLESGTIPDIVAFGLVSIEDRTEELISLAKNQHPELGVYRFKMDALAVERTLKRQSLLPTANLKMNILSKNYYNFESAYSPFLNNNYKFGFDFKMPLFLREARGDYQKTLLKISETNSIISNKTWEIENKIRSYGVEQNALKSQLNTSQSMIINYRNLLKNEEFKLQQGESTLFLINSRENKWIESLLKNQSLKLKYLKSAYKQLWAAGVLVK
;
A
#
# COMPACT_ATOMS: atom_id res chain seq x y z
N MET A 1 112.55 10.40 17.85
CA MET A 1 112.23 11.01 16.54
C MET A 1 110.73 11.14 16.44
N ALA A 2 110.28 12.35 16.24
CA ALA A 2 108.90 12.78 16.23
C ALA A 2 108.11 12.38 15.00
N PHE A 3 106.84 12.11 15.16
CA PHE A 3 105.84 12.47 14.16
C PHE A 3 104.46 12.71 14.85
N ARG A 4 104.07 13.99 14.84
CA ARG A 4 102.74 14.48 15.18
C ARG A 4 101.81 14.24 13.94
N GLN A 5 100.68 13.65 14.07
CA GLN A 5 99.60 13.77 13.12
C GLN A 5 98.39 14.49 13.71
N ASN A 6 98.07 15.61 13.09
CA ASN A 6 96.89 16.44 13.38
C ASN A 6 95.57 15.70 12.94
N PHE A 7 94.66 15.57 13.94
CA PHE A 7 93.28 15.25 13.62
C PHE A 7 92.43 16.52 13.41
N MET A 8 91.99 16.77 12.21
CA MET A 8 91.09 17.83 11.85
C MET A 8 89.65 17.44 12.27
N CYS A 9 89.03 18.20 13.11
CA CYS A 9 87.66 18.03 13.59
C CYS A 9 86.69 18.58 12.49
N LEU A 10 85.98 17.70 11.75
CA LEU A 10 84.90 18.07 10.80
C LEU A 10 83.56 18.24 11.59
N LYS A 11 83.09 19.49 11.66
CA LYS A 11 81.74 19.81 12.14
C LYS A 11 80.68 19.25 11.19
N PRO A 12 79.57 18.60 11.64
CA PRO A 12 78.51 18.15 10.82
C PRO A 12 77.66 19.34 10.31
N LYS A 13 77.38 19.37 8.99
CA LYS A 13 76.47 20.34 8.38
C LYS A 13 75.03 20.07 8.80
N PRO A 14 74.21 21.12 9.04
CA PRO A 14 72.81 20.93 9.39
C PRO A 14 72.00 20.49 8.14
N LEU A 15 71.17 19.47 8.30
CA LEU A 15 70.20 18.96 7.28
C LEU A 15 69.12 20.02 6.96
N PRO A 16 68.68 20.13 5.72
CA PRO A 16 67.74 21.16 5.32
C PRO A 16 66.35 20.94 5.91
N GLN A 17 65.79 21.93 6.57
CA GLN A 17 64.50 21.97 7.26
C GLN A 17 63.26 21.90 6.28
N LYS A 18 63.44 21.72 4.99
CA LYS A 18 62.37 21.84 4.00
C LYS A 18 61.41 20.63 3.89
N ASN A 19 61.68 19.48 4.52
CA ASN A 19 60.89 18.26 4.31
C ASN A 19 59.84 17.93 5.38
N LYS A 20 59.85 18.64 6.54
CA LYS A 20 58.84 18.34 7.61
C LYS A 20 57.41 18.78 7.29
N LYS A 21 57.22 19.84 6.50
CA LYS A 21 55.90 20.33 6.11
C LYS A 21 55.22 19.41 5.11
N ASN A 22 55.99 18.93 4.10
CA ASN A 22 55.43 18.01 3.10
C ASN A 22 55.13 16.61 3.66
N MET A 23 55.92 16.12 4.59
CA MET A 23 55.68 14.85 5.28
C MET A 23 54.42 14.90 6.18
N ARG A 24 54.13 16.05 6.83
CA ARG A 24 52.88 16.24 7.56
C ARG A 24 51.68 16.30 6.65
N ILE A 25 51.76 16.90 5.49
CA ILE A 25 50.70 16.95 4.49
C ILE A 25 50.44 15.56 3.88
N VAL A 26 51.46 14.77 3.63
CA VAL A 26 51.34 13.38 3.14
C VAL A 26 50.71 12.47 4.19
N ILE A 27 51.08 12.63 5.47
CA ILE A 27 50.46 11.87 6.59
C ILE A 27 49.01 12.25 6.78
N VAL A 28 48.65 13.54 6.69
CA VAL A 28 47.23 14.00 6.78
C VAL A 28 46.42 13.52 5.59
N LEU A 29 46.96 13.52 4.40
CA LEU A 29 46.31 12.95 3.18
C LEU A 29 46.18 11.44 3.29
N LEU A 30 47.13 10.73 3.88
CA LEU A 30 47.05 9.28 4.08
C LEU A 30 45.99 8.93 5.15
N ILE A 31 45.88 9.72 6.20
CA ILE A 31 44.84 9.57 7.26
C ILE A 31 43.44 9.87 6.67
N ILE A 32 43.30 10.88 5.80
CA ILE A 32 42.04 11.19 5.12
C ILE A 32 41.65 10.09 4.10
N PHE A 33 42.64 9.42 3.49
CA PHE A 33 42.38 8.30 2.57
C PHE A 33 42.00 7.00 3.30
N ILE A 34 42.48 6.78 4.51
CA ILE A 34 42.14 5.63 5.37
C ILE A 34 40.75 5.82 6.00
N SER A 35 40.33 7.06 6.29
CA SER A 35 39.00 7.34 6.85
C SER A 35 37.82 7.18 5.88
N LYS A 36 38.06 6.98 4.59
CA LYS A 36 37.00 6.78 3.57
C LYS A 36 36.54 5.34 3.39
N ASN A 37 37.17 4.36 4.02
CA ASN A 37 36.85 2.94 3.83
C ASN A 37 36.29 2.22 5.07
N THR A 38 35.85 2.94 6.11
CA THR A 38 34.95 2.32 7.06
C THR A 38 33.55 2.29 6.45
N SER A 39 33.25 1.26 5.66
CA SER A 39 31.88 0.88 5.35
C SER A 39 31.20 0.53 6.67
N ALA A 40 30.63 1.52 7.33
CA ALA A 40 29.71 1.25 8.43
C ALA A 40 28.63 0.31 7.87
N GLN A 41 28.49 -0.86 8.44
CA GLN A 41 27.44 -1.80 8.05
C GLN A 41 26.10 -1.07 8.15
N LYS A 42 25.44 -0.88 7.01
CA LYS A 42 24.14 -0.21 6.94
C LYS A 42 23.06 -1.18 7.43
N VAL A 43 22.47 -0.88 8.57
CA VAL A 43 21.35 -1.66 9.10
C VAL A 43 20.06 -1.17 8.47
N LEU A 44 19.34 -2.05 7.77
CA LEU A 44 18.00 -1.77 7.27
C LEU A 44 16.98 -2.18 8.34
N LYS A 45 16.31 -1.21 8.96
CA LYS A 45 15.21 -1.47 9.90
C LYS A 45 13.90 -1.71 9.16
N LEU A 46 12.99 -2.46 9.79
CA LEU A 46 11.68 -2.74 9.21
C LEU A 46 10.88 -1.46 8.93
N ASP A 47 10.88 -0.50 9.86
CA ASP A 47 10.13 0.75 9.70
C ASP A 47 10.65 1.58 8.52
N ASP A 48 11.98 1.69 8.38
CA ASP A 48 12.61 2.39 7.24
C ASP A 48 12.27 1.70 5.90
N PHE A 49 12.25 0.35 5.91
CA PHE A 49 11.89 -0.44 4.75
C PHE A 49 10.42 -0.22 4.32
N LEU A 50 9.48 -0.22 5.28
CA LEU A 50 8.07 0.06 5.02
C LEU A 50 7.82 1.50 4.56
N GLU A 51 8.57 2.46 5.09
CA GLU A 51 8.51 3.86 4.65
C GLU A 51 8.95 4.01 3.18
N LEU A 52 10.03 3.34 2.78
CA LEU A 52 10.48 3.29 1.38
C LEU A 52 9.41 2.70 0.46
N ILE A 53 8.76 1.61 0.88
CA ILE A 53 7.68 0.96 0.13
C ILE A 53 6.49 1.91 -0.03
N SER A 54 6.05 2.56 1.05
CA SER A 54 4.91 3.47 1.02
C SER A 54 5.09 4.63 0.06
N LYS A 55 6.32 5.13 -0.08
CA LYS A 55 6.66 6.29 -0.92
C LYS A 55 6.89 5.93 -2.38
N ASN A 56 7.54 4.82 -2.64
CA ASN A 56 8.13 4.57 -3.96
C ASN A 56 7.57 3.34 -4.68
N HIS A 57 6.96 2.38 -3.95
CA HIS A 57 6.54 1.13 -4.57
C HIS A 57 5.39 1.34 -5.58
N PRO A 58 5.44 0.71 -6.79
CA PRO A 58 4.41 0.88 -7.82
C PRO A 58 2.99 0.57 -7.35
N ILE A 59 2.78 -0.44 -6.50
CA ILE A 59 1.45 -0.76 -5.94
C ILE A 59 0.96 0.37 -5.03
N ALA A 60 1.83 1.00 -4.22
CA ALA A 60 1.45 2.13 -3.39
C ALA A 60 1.06 3.35 -4.25
N LYS A 61 1.81 3.61 -5.32
CA LYS A 61 1.48 4.64 -6.31
C LYS A 61 0.16 4.33 -7.05
N GLN A 62 -0.05 3.07 -7.48
CA GLN A 62 -1.31 2.64 -8.10
C GLN A 62 -2.50 2.83 -7.15
N ALA A 63 -2.35 2.52 -5.88
CA ALA A 63 -3.38 2.72 -4.88
C ALA A 63 -3.75 4.20 -4.74
N GLN A 64 -2.75 5.10 -4.75
CA GLN A 64 -2.99 6.54 -4.75
C GLN A 64 -3.65 7.02 -6.04
N ILE A 65 -3.19 6.57 -7.21
CA ILE A 65 -3.78 6.91 -8.52
C ILE A 65 -5.26 6.51 -8.57
N ARG A 66 -5.67 5.39 -7.98
CA ARG A 66 -7.09 4.99 -7.91
C ARG A 66 -7.93 5.99 -7.11
N VAL A 67 -7.40 6.52 -6.01
CA VAL A 67 -8.05 7.60 -5.24
C VAL A 67 -8.18 8.86 -6.09
N ASP A 68 -7.12 9.26 -6.78
CA ASP A 68 -7.11 10.44 -7.65
C ASP A 68 -8.08 10.29 -8.84
N MET A 69 -8.16 9.08 -9.44
CA MET A 69 -9.15 8.76 -10.48
C MET A 69 -10.58 8.89 -9.95
N SER A 70 -10.84 8.43 -8.73
CA SER A 70 -12.15 8.54 -8.08
C SER A 70 -12.51 10.01 -7.77
N ALA A 71 -11.52 10.81 -7.34
CA ALA A 71 -11.69 12.25 -7.16
C ALA A 71 -11.99 12.95 -8.49
N ALA A 72 -11.31 12.58 -9.57
CA ALA A 72 -11.58 13.09 -10.91
C ALA A 72 -12.99 12.69 -11.41
N ALA A 73 -13.42 11.45 -11.14
CA ALA A 73 -14.78 11.01 -11.46
C ALA A 73 -15.86 11.80 -10.68
N PHE A 74 -15.62 12.10 -9.41
CA PHE A 74 -16.50 12.95 -8.62
C PHE A 74 -16.53 14.40 -9.17
N PHE A 75 -15.37 14.94 -9.57
CA PHE A 75 -15.32 16.24 -10.22
C PHE A 75 -16.09 16.25 -11.53
N ALA A 76 -15.92 15.24 -12.39
CA ALA A 76 -16.68 15.09 -13.63
C ALA A 76 -18.20 14.98 -13.40
N ALA A 77 -18.62 14.31 -12.32
CA ALA A 77 -20.05 14.23 -11.97
C ALA A 77 -20.68 15.56 -11.60
N LYS A 78 -19.89 16.57 -11.20
CA LYS A 78 -20.35 17.95 -10.98
C LYS A 78 -20.66 18.67 -12.29
N GLY A 79 -20.02 18.29 -13.41
CA GLY A 79 -20.16 18.94 -14.70
C GLY A 79 -21.58 18.92 -15.26
N VAL A 80 -22.46 18.05 -14.76
CA VAL A 80 -23.90 18.06 -15.12
C VAL A 80 -24.59 19.34 -14.63
N PHE A 81 -24.05 19.99 -13.64
CA PHE A 81 -24.57 21.24 -13.06
C PHE A 81 -23.95 22.49 -13.68
N ASP A 82 -23.02 22.31 -14.62
CA ASP A 82 -22.41 23.43 -15.32
C ASP A 82 -23.42 24.12 -16.23
N PRO A 83 -23.34 25.47 -16.37
CA PRO A 83 -24.14 26.17 -17.33
C PRO A 83 -23.88 25.70 -18.76
N VAL A 84 -24.95 25.41 -19.50
CA VAL A 84 -24.87 24.97 -20.91
C VAL A 84 -25.43 26.05 -21.77
N LEU A 85 -24.61 26.60 -22.67
CA LEU A 85 -25.03 27.55 -23.71
C LEU A 85 -25.30 26.74 -24.98
N THR A 86 -26.55 26.84 -25.47
CA THR A 86 -26.96 26.25 -26.75
C THR A 86 -27.36 27.33 -27.73
N ASN A 87 -27.10 27.11 -29.00
CA ASN A 87 -27.59 27.94 -30.08
C ASN A 87 -28.17 27.02 -31.18
N GLU A 88 -29.45 27.16 -31.42
CA GLU A 88 -30.14 26.41 -32.49
C GLU A 88 -30.53 27.40 -33.59
N THR A 89 -30.07 27.16 -34.81
CA THR A 89 -30.43 27.95 -35.99
C THR A 89 -30.92 27.02 -37.08
N ALA A 90 -32.11 27.31 -37.60
CA ALA A 90 -32.65 26.55 -38.74
C ALA A 90 -33.42 27.44 -39.71
N LYS A 91 -33.26 27.20 -41.00
CA LYS A 91 -33.94 27.87 -42.08
C LYS A 91 -34.43 26.88 -43.11
N LYS A 92 -35.69 27.05 -43.55
CA LYS A 92 -36.25 26.31 -44.68
C LYS A 92 -36.77 27.29 -45.71
N THR A 93 -36.28 27.16 -46.96
CA THR A 93 -36.75 27.85 -48.13
C THR A 93 -37.18 26.82 -49.16
N LEU A 94 -38.38 26.97 -49.73
CA LEU A 94 -38.93 26.12 -50.79
C LEU A 94 -39.71 27.01 -51.75
N ASP A 95 -39.52 26.83 -53.08
CA ASP A 95 -40.16 27.62 -54.14
C ASP A 95 -40.02 29.12 -53.95
N GLY A 96 -38.83 29.58 -53.55
CA GLY A 96 -38.54 31.02 -53.30
C GLY A 96 -39.17 31.60 -52.04
N LYS A 97 -39.95 30.82 -51.27
CA LYS A 97 -40.63 31.28 -50.06
C LYS A 97 -39.89 30.78 -48.83
N ILE A 98 -39.65 31.70 -47.84
CA ILE A 98 -39.10 31.36 -46.54
C ILE A 98 -40.21 30.72 -45.70
N TYR A 99 -40.11 29.40 -45.46
CA TYR A 99 -41.07 28.67 -44.66
C TYR A 99 -40.87 28.99 -43.19
N TYR A 100 -39.62 28.88 -42.71
CA TYR A 100 -39.20 29.34 -41.39
C TYR A 100 -37.72 29.70 -41.38
N ASN A 101 -37.37 30.61 -40.54
CA ASN A 101 -36.01 30.98 -40.21
C ASN A 101 -35.98 31.38 -38.74
N TYR A 102 -35.28 30.67 -37.94
CA TYR A 102 -35.17 30.95 -36.50
C TYR A 102 -33.77 30.76 -35.97
N GLN A 103 -33.48 31.51 -34.91
CA GLN A 103 -32.31 31.37 -34.07
C GLN A 103 -32.77 31.41 -32.63
N ASP A 104 -32.40 30.42 -31.83
CA ASP A 104 -32.66 30.31 -30.40
C ASP A 104 -31.37 30.10 -29.69
N THR A 105 -30.96 31.06 -28.81
CA THR A 105 -29.77 30.99 -27.99
C THR A 105 -30.21 30.92 -26.54
N GLU A 106 -30.00 29.74 -25.90
CA GLU A 106 -30.42 29.47 -24.53
C GLU A 106 -29.21 29.18 -23.64
N LEU A 107 -29.14 29.80 -22.47
CA LEU A 107 -28.30 29.40 -21.35
C LEU A 107 -29.15 28.63 -20.34
N LYS A 108 -28.79 27.39 -20.08
CA LYS A 108 -29.48 26.47 -19.19
C LYS A 108 -28.59 26.06 -18.03
N VAL A 109 -29.09 26.11 -16.81
CA VAL A 109 -28.41 25.66 -15.59
C VAL A 109 -29.30 24.69 -14.85
N TYR A 110 -28.78 23.46 -14.68
CA TYR A 110 -29.40 22.46 -13.83
C TYR A 110 -28.85 22.58 -12.41
N THR A 111 -29.70 22.68 -11.41
CA THR A 111 -29.25 22.93 -10.03
C THR A 111 -29.24 21.65 -9.17
N PRO A 112 -28.38 21.56 -8.12
CA PRO A 112 -28.35 20.43 -7.21
C PRO A 112 -29.65 20.19 -6.42
N ILE A 113 -30.58 21.19 -6.39
CA ILE A 113 -31.91 21.04 -5.75
C ILE A 113 -32.96 20.49 -6.72
N GLY A 114 -32.59 20.24 -7.99
CA GLY A 114 -33.48 19.66 -9.00
C GLY A 114 -34.28 20.67 -9.80
N LEU A 115 -34.03 21.97 -9.64
CA LEU A 115 -34.56 23.03 -10.50
C LEU A 115 -33.66 23.21 -11.70
N THR A 116 -34.28 23.45 -12.87
CA THR A 116 -33.56 23.94 -14.05
C THR A 116 -33.93 25.39 -14.27
N ALA A 117 -32.94 26.26 -14.20
CA ALA A 117 -33.09 27.66 -14.60
C ALA A 117 -32.61 27.81 -16.05
N LYS A 118 -33.34 28.62 -16.82
CA LYS A 118 -32.98 28.90 -18.22
C LYS A 118 -33.25 30.34 -18.57
N THR A 119 -32.45 30.89 -19.45
CA THR A 119 -32.66 32.20 -20.05
C THR A 119 -32.21 32.15 -21.50
N GLY A 120 -32.91 32.83 -22.37
CA GLY A 120 -32.55 32.80 -23.78
C GLY A 120 -33.14 33.96 -24.57
N ILE A 121 -32.69 34.02 -25.81
CA ILE A 121 -33.16 34.94 -26.82
C ILE A 121 -33.54 34.17 -28.07
N GLU A 122 -34.76 34.36 -28.50
CA GLU A 122 -35.33 33.76 -29.71
C GLU A 122 -35.55 34.85 -30.78
N ASN A 123 -35.12 34.55 -32.00
CA ASN A 123 -35.49 35.33 -33.19
C ASN A 123 -36.15 34.36 -34.18
N SER A 124 -37.39 34.67 -34.58
CA SER A 124 -38.13 33.78 -35.47
C SER A 124 -38.88 34.60 -36.53
N ASN A 125 -38.82 34.15 -37.81
CA ASN A 125 -39.60 34.70 -38.88
C ASN A 125 -39.94 33.62 -39.94
N GLY A 126 -40.85 33.91 -40.88
CA GLY A 126 -41.28 33.02 -41.95
C GLY A 126 -42.77 32.78 -41.98
N MET A 127 -43.26 32.34 -43.13
CA MET A 127 -44.72 32.17 -43.38
C MET A 127 -45.37 31.04 -42.60
N PHE A 128 -44.58 30.00 -42.24
CA PHE A 128 -45.03 28.79 -41.52
C PHE A 128 -44.20 28.58 -40.23
N SER A 129 -43.97 29.68 -39.47
CA SER A 129 -43.37 29.58 -38.15
C SER A 129 -44.27 28.73 -37.22
N SER A 130 -43.70 27.92 -36.36
CA SER A 130 -44.47 27.13 -35.38
C SER A 130 -45.28 28.02 -34.46
N ASN A 131 -46.51 27.59 -34.10
CA ASN A 131 -47.38 28.28 -33.14
C ASN A 131 -46.74 28.49 -31.76
N GLU A 132 -45.68 27.74 -31.48
CA GLU A 132 -44.92 27.86 -30.23
C GLU A 132 -43.86 28.98 -30.25
N ARG A 133 -43.56 29.51 -31.47
CA ARG A 133 -42.52 30.52 -31.68
C ARG A 133 -43.19 31.89 -31.93
N THR A 134 -42.62 32.91 -31.31
CA THR A 134 -43.08 34.26 -31.50
C THR A 134 -42.33 34.92 -32.66
N ILE A 135 -43.09 35.50 -33.64
CA ILE A 135 -42.48 36.21 -34.74
C ILE A 135 -41.81 37.48 -34.24
N GLY A 136 -40.54 37.67 -34.63
CA GLY A 136 -39.67 38.75 -34.15
C GLY A 136 -38.70 38.31 -33.06
N ASN A 137 -38.31 39.23 -32.26
CA ASN A 137 -37.34 39.05 -31.18
C ASN A 137 -38.04 38.83 -29.84
N LEU A 138 -37.66 37.77 -29.13
CA LEU A 138 -38.19 37.40 -27.81
C LEU A 138 -37.04 37.07 -26.85
N GLY A 139 -37.01 37.71 -25.70
CA GLY A 139 -36.21 37.27 -24.57
C GLY A 139 -37.07 36.51 -23.57
N TYR A 140 -36.47 35.50 -22.89
CA TYR A 140 -37.18 34.78 -21.85
C TYR A 140 -36.28 34.39 -20.69
N ILE A 141 -36.89 34.29 -19.50
CA ILE A 141 -36.31 33.69 -18.30
C ILE A 141 -37.28 32.62 -17.82
N GLY A 142 -36.80 31.43 -17.57
CA GLY A 142 -37.64 30.29 -17.23
C GLY A 142 -37.10 29.42 -16.12
N LEU A 143 -38.06 28.74 -15.47
CA LEU A 143 -37.79 27.69 -14.49
C LEU A 143 -38.52 26.42 -14.90
N GLU A 144 -37.86 25.27 -14.71
CA GLU A 144 -38.45 23.95 -14.88
C GLU A 144 -38.19 23.14 -13.61
N MET A 145 -39.25 22.50 -13.08
CA MET A 145 -39.19 21.73 -11.84
C MET A 145 -39.97 20.42 -11.96
N PRO A 146 -39.35 19.30 -11.64
CA PRO A 146 -40.11 18.05 -11.46
C PRO A 146 -40.90 18.11 -10.15
N VAL A 147 -42.21 17.79 -10.20
CA VAL A 147 -43.08 17.83 -9.01
C VAL A 147 -43.40 16.45 -8.44
N LEU A 148 -43.08 15.37 -9.16
CA LEU A 148 -43.27 13.98 -8.70
C LEU A 148 -42.00 13.17 -8.86
N LYS A 149 -41.84 12.44 -10.00
CA LYS A 149 -40.60 11.69 -10.30
C LYS A 149 -39.45 12.67 -10.47
N GLY A 150 -38.37 12.47 -9.70
CA GLY A 150 -37.22 13.36 -9.74
C GLY A 150 -37.26 14.51 -8.71
N LEU A 151 -38.35 14.69 -7.94
CA LEU A 151 -38.42 15.74 -6.94
C LEU A 151 -37.37 15.53 -5.82
N LEU A 152 -37.33 14.34 -5.19
CA LEU A 152 -36.37 14.04 -4.12
C LEU A 152 -34.98 13.77 -4.65
N ILE A 153 -34.90 12.96 -5.71
CA ILE A 153 -33.66 12.59 -6.39
C ILE A 153 -33.93 12.17 -7.82
N ASP A 154 -33.13 12.62 -8.74
CA ASP A 154 -33.08 12.19 -10.13
C ASP A 154 -31.75 11.52 -10.44
N TYR A 155 -31.56 11.11 -11.70
CA TYR A 155 -30.38 10.39 -12.16
C TYR A 155 -29.08 11.21 -11.94
N GLN A 156 -29.08 12.51 -12.21
CA GLN A 156 -27.91 13.38 -12.11
C GLN A 156 -27.47 13.55 -10.66
N ARG A 157 -28.42 13.85 -9.77
CA ARG A 157 -28.16 13.96 -8.34
C ARG A 157 -27.77 12.63 -7.71
N ALA A 158 -28.30 11.51 -8.22
CA ALA A 158 -27.90 10.18 -7.77
C ALA A 158 -26.44 9.88 -8.14
N ILE A 159 -26.03 10.16 -9.37
CA ILE A 159 -24.63 9.99 -9.82
C ILE A 159 -23.71 10.84 -8.98
N LEU A 160 -24.02 12.12 -8.74
CA LEU A 160 -23.19 12.99 -7.91
C LEU A 160 -23.02 12.43 -6.48
N LYS A 161 -24.11 11.97 -5.84
CA LYS A 161 -24.06 11.36 -4.52
C LYS A 161 -23.27 10.05 -4.51
N GLN A 162 -23.48 9.20 -5.51
CA GLN A 162 -22.74 7.92 -5.63
C GLN A 162 -21.25 8.16 -5.88
N SER A 163 -20.89 9.12 -6.74
CA SER A 163 -19.49 9.46 -7.01
C SER A 163 -18.76 9.96 -5.75
N ALA A 164 -19.45 10.74 -4.90
CA ALA A 164 -18.91 11.16 -3.61
C ALA A 164 -18.70 9.98 -2.64
N ILE A 165 -19.57 8.98 -2.68
CA ILE A 165 -19.45 7.74 -1.89
C ILE A 165 -18.28 6.90 -2.43
N TYR A 166 -18.17 6.73 -3.75
CA TYR A 166 -17.08 5.97 -4.37
C TYR A 166 -15.71 6.61 -4.14
N GLN A 167 -15.63 7.93 -4.03
CA GLN A 167 -14.40 8.60 -3.63
C GLN A 167 -13.95 8.19 -2.21
N LYS A 168 -14.88 8.07 -1.26
CA LYS A 168 -14.58 7.55 0.09
C LYS A 168 -14.26 6.06 0.07
N GLN A 169 -14.94 5.28 -0.76
CA GLN A 169 -14.66 3.85 -0.94
C GLN A 169 -13.23 3.61 -1.44
N SER A 170 -12.75 4.44 -2.38
CA SER A 170 -11.40 4.29 -2.94
C SER A 170 -10.28 4.48 -1.90
N GLU A 171 -10.51 5.25 -0.84
CA GLU A 171 -9.56 5.37 0.28
C GLU A 171 -9.48 4.05 1.07
N GLU A 172 -10.60 3.35 1.30
CA GLU A 172 -10.59 2.04 1.94
C GLU A 172 -9.94 0.97 1.05
N GLU A 173 -10.17 1.01 -0.27
CA GLU A 173 -9.50 0.14 -1.24
C GLU A 173 -7.98 0.37 -1.24
N LYS A 174 -7.53 1.63 -1.16
CA LYS A 174 -6.11 1.97 -0.99
C LYS A 174 -5.55 1.39 0.30
N ARG A 175 -6.24 1.55 1.44
CA ARG A 175 -5.81 0.98 2.72
C ARG A 175 -5.69 -0.55 2.64
N GLN A 176 -6.63 -1.22 1.98
CA GLN A 176 -6.58 -2.66 1.77
C GLN A 176 -5.36 -3.07 0.92
N MET A 177 -5.13 -2.40 -0.21
CA MET A 177 -3.97 -2.68 -1.07
C MET A 177 -2.63 -2.49 -0.35
N LEU A 178 -2.53 -1.44 0.47
CA LEU A 178 -1.33 -1.20 1.27
C LEU A 178 -1.17 -2.22 2.40
N ASN A 179 -2.27 -2.63 3.04
CA ASN A 179 -2.26 -3.65 4.09
C ASN A 179 -1.74 -4.99 3.55
N ASP A 180 -2.16 -5.39 2.35
CA ASP A 180 -1.69 -6.60 1.69
C ASP A 180 -0.21 -6.48 1.29
N LEU A 181 0.18 -5.38 0.68
CA LEU A 181 1.57 -5.10 0.29
C LEU A 181 2.52 -5.13 1.49
N TYR A 182 2.11 -4.56 2.62
CA TYR A 182 2.93 -4.54 3.84
C TYR A 182 3.07 -5.92 4.45
N LEU A 183 2.02 -6.75 4.45
CA LEU A 183 2.15 -8.12 4.94
C LEU A 183 3.21 -8.89 4.15
N ASP A 184 3.15 -8.83 2.82
CA ASP A 184 4.10 -9.53 1.95
C ASP A 184 5.53 -9.04 2.18
N ALA A 185 5.72 -7.71 2.25
CA ALA A 185 7.02 -7.11 2.49
C ALA A 185 7.59 -7.47 3.87
N ILE A 186 6.77 -7.46 4.92
CA ILE A 186 7.16 -7.84 6.28
C ILE A 186 7.55 -9.32 6.36
N GLN A 187 6.80 -10.20 5.69
CA GLN A 187 7.12 -11.62 5.69
C GLN A 187 8.47 -11.91 5.02
N ASP A 188 8.78 -11.23 3.92
CA ASP A 188 10.04 -11.40 3.22
C ASP A 188 11.21 -10.74 3.98
N TYR A 189 10.99 -9.61 4.63
CA TYR A 189 11.99 -8.98 5.49
C TYR A 189 12.40 -9.89 6.66
N TRP A 190 11.44 -10.50 7.36
CA TRP A 190 11.73 -11.43 8.44
C TRP A 190 12.34 -12.74 7.94
N GLN A 191 12.00 -13.19 6.73
CA GLN A 191 12.67 -14.32 6.09
C GLN A 191 14.15 -14.01 5.88
N TRP A 192 14.47 -12.86 5.30
CA TRP A 192 15.86 -12.42 5.13
C TRP A 192 16.61 -12.30 6.46
N THR A 193 15.97 -11.73 7.48
CA THR A 193 16.57 -11.61 8.80
C THR A 193 16.90 -12.97 9.41
N ALA A 194 15.98 -13.94 9.31
CA ALA A 194 16.20 -15.28 9.82
C ALA A 194 17.32 -16.02 9.06
N SER A 195 17.33 -15.94 7.74
CA SER A 195 18.35 -16.57 6.90
C SER A 195 19.74 -15.97 7.17
N TYR A 196 19.81 -14.64 7.35
CA TYR A 196 21.06 -13.97 7.73
C TYR A 196 21.58 -14.44 9.10
N GLN A 197 20.69 -14.57 10.09
CA GLN A 197 21.08 -15.11 11.40
C GLN A 197 21.51 -16.57 11.36
N ASN A 198 20.89 -17.42 10.55
CA ASN A 198 21.31 -18.81 10.36
C ASN A 198 22.72 -18.85 9.77
N MET A 199 23.01 -18.03 8.77
CA MET A 199 24.35 -17.92 8.19
C MET A 199 25.38 -17.47 9.20
N ASP A 200 25.08 -16.43 10.00
CA ASP A 200 26.01 -15.93 11.05
C ASP A 200 26.28 -16.98 12.14
N LEU A 201 25.25 -17.71 12.56
CA LEU A 201 25.37 -18.81 13.51
C LEU A 201 26.27 -19.93 12.97
N LEU A 202 26.10 -20.30 11.71
CA LEU A 202 26.84 -21.43 11.12
C LEU A 202 28.29 -21.06 10.82
N ILE A 203 28.60 -19.82 10.44
CA ILE A 203 30.00 -19.40 10.24
C ILE A 203 30.80 -19.41 11.56
N GLN A 204 30.16 -19.04 12.68
CA GLN A 204 30.78 -19.11 14.00
C GLN A 204 31.06 -20.56 14.39
N ASN A 205 30.11 -21.48 14.18
CA ASN A 205 30.29 -22.91 14.46
C ASN A 205 31.33 -23.53 13.53
N LEU A 206 31.39 -23.14 12.26
CA LEU A 206 32.41 -23.58 11.31
C LEU A 206 33.82 -23.16 11.78
N GLY A 207 33.96 -21.94 12.27
CA GLY A 207 35.20 -21.45 12.88
C GLY A 207 35.65 -22.31 14.06
N ASN A 208 34.73 -22.66 14.97
CA ASN A 208 35.02 -23.53 16.10
C ASN A 208 35.44 -24.95 15.66
N ALA A 209 34.74 -25.54 14.67
CA ALA A 209 35.08 -26.86 14.15
C ALA A 209 36.45 -26.86 13.44
N LYS A 210 36.80 -25.84 12.67
CA LYS A 210 38.12 -25.68 12.02
C LYS A 210 39.23 -25.54 13.07
N ASN A 211 39.02 -24.80 14.15
CA ASN A 211 39.98 -24.69 15.23
C ASN A 211 40.21 -26.03 15.95
N ARG A 212 39.12 -26.77 16.21
CA ARG A 212 39.19 -28.15 16.77
C ARG A 212 39.99 -29.09 15.87
N LEU A 213 39.73 -29.09 14.58
CA LEU A 213 40.48 -29.90 13.60
C LEU A 213 41.97 -29.59 13.62
N ASN A 214 42.34 -28.29 13.70
CA ASN A 214 43.76 -27.88 13.81
C ASN A 214 44.43 -28.42 15.06
N LEU A 215 43.79 -28.34 16.23
CA LEU A 215 44.31 -28.88 17.47
C LEU A 215 44.51 -30.39 17.41
N LEU A 216 43.59 -31.11 16.81
CA LEU A 216 43.66 -32.55 16.64
C LEU A 216 44.75 -33.00 15.65
N ARG A 217 45.03 -32.20 14.60
CA ARG A 217 46.15 -32.47 13.67
C ARG A 217 47.49 -32.31 14.39
N ILE A 218 47.65 -31.32 15.26
CA ILE A 218 48.86 -31.16 16.07
C ILE A 218 49.01 -32.33 17.06
N ALA A 219 47.95 -32.74 17.75
CA ALA A 219 47.98 -33.88 18.67
C ALA A 219 48.28 -35.23 17.94
N PHE A 220 47.80 -35.42 16.72
CA PHE A 220 48.15 -36.56 15.88
C PHE A 220 49.65 -36.58 15.52
N GLN A 221 50.19 -35.42 15.11
CA GLN A 221 51.62 -35.29 14.81
C GLN A 221 52.51 -35.61 16.03
N ASN A 222 52.04 -35.32 17.24
CA ASN A 222 52.71 -35.64 18.47
C ASN A 222 52.51 -37.08 18.96
N GLY A 223 51.67 -37.88 18.26
CA GLY A 223 51.33 -39.25 18.62
C GLY A 223 50.23 -39.42 19.67
N ASP A 224 49.63 -38.30 20.13
CA ASP A 224 48.63 -38.31 21.22
C ASP A 224 47.20 -38.67 20.73
N LYS A 225 46.95 -38.62 19.42
CA LYS A 225 45.65 -38.91 18.82
C LYS A 225 45.80 -39.78 17.58
N SER A 226 44.72 -40.52 17.22
CA SER A 226 44.71 -41.40 16.08
C SER A 226 44.39 -40.66 14.76
N MET A 227 44.72 -41.24 13.63
CA MET A 227 44.31 -40.77 12.32
C MET A 227 42.79 -40.72 12.19
N ASN A 228 42.07 -41.68 12.79
CA ASN A 228 40.59 -41.72 12.77
C ASN A 228 39.99 -40.52 13.48
N ASP A 229 40.57 -40.05 14.59
CA ASP A 229 40.11 -38.85 15.29
C ASP A 229 40.24 -37.59 14.40
N THR A 230 41.33 -37.51 13.62
CA THR A 230 41.54 -36.40 12.69
C THR A 230 40.54 -36.42 11.51
N LEU A 231 40.25 -37.63 11.02
CA LEU A 231 39.27 -37.83 9.94
C LEU A 231 37.84 -37.50 10.43
N GLU A 232 37.47 -37.93 11.63
CA GLU A 232 36.18 -37.63 12.27
C GLU A 232 35.97 -36.12 12.45
N ALA A 233 37.01 -35.41 12.89
CA ALA A 233 36.94 -33.93 13.00
C ALA A 233 36.88 -33.23 11.62
N TYR A 234 37.54 -33.79 10.60
CA TYR A 234 37.50 -33.26 9.25
C TYR A 234 36.13 -33.45 8.62
N THR A 235 35.50 -34.61 8.76
CA THR A 235 34.13 -34.83 8.28
C THR A 235 33.11 -33.93 8.95
N GLN A 236 33.29 -33.63 10.25
CA GLN A 236 32.46 -32.64 10.96
C GLN A 236 32.61 -31.24 10.38
N VAL A 237 33.85 -30.80 10.07
CA VAL A 237 34.08 -29.52 9.39
C VAL A 237 33.36 -29.47 8.05
N GLN A 238 33.45 -30.52 7.24
CA GLN A 238 32.76 -30.64 5.95
C GLN A 238 31.23 -30.54 6.10
N ASN A 239 30.66 -31.22 7.10
CA ASN A 239 29.23 -31.20 7.38
C ASN A 239 28.76 -29.79 7.74
N ILE A 240 29.44 -29.08 8.64
CA ILE A 240 29.09 -27.70 9.01
C ILE A 240 29.34 -26.72 7.85
N GLU A 241 30.35 -26.99 7.01
CA GLU A 241 30.64 -26.15 5.82
C GLU A 241 29.51 -26.24 4.79
N LEU A 242 28.96 -27.43 4.56
CA LEU A 242 27.79 -27.62 3.69
C LEU A 242 26.57 -26.85 4.24
N LEU A 243 26.28 -26.98 5.54
CA LEU A 243 25.19 -26.23 6.18
C LEU A 243 25.40 -24.71 6.06
N TYR A 244 26.65 -24.23 6.21
CA TYR A 244 26.97 -22.81 6.03
C TYR A 244 26.75 -22.35 4.59
N GLN A 245 27.19 -23.13 3.60
CA GLN A 245 27.01 -22.80 2.19
C GLN A 245 25.52 -22.72 1.82
N GLU A 246 24.70 -23.63 2.33
CA GLU A 246 23.26 -23.64 2.17
C GLU A 246 22.62 -22.37 2.81
N ALA A 247 22.99 -22.06 4.05
CA ALA A 247 22.49 -20.87 4.74
C ALA A 247 22.96 -19.56 4.06
N GLN A 248 24.18 -19.52 3.51
CA GLN A 248 24.70 -18.41 2.74
C GLN A 248 23.89 -18.20 1.46
N MET A 249 23.59 -19.26 0.74
CA MET A 249 22.72 -19.20 -0.45
C MET A 249 21.33 -18.68 -0.07
N GLU A 250 20.72 -19.19 1.02
CA GLU A 250 19.40 -18.76 1.47
C GLU A 250 19.40 -17.28 1.89
N ALA A 251 20.44 -16.80 2.59
CA ALA A 251 20.58 -15.39 2.97
C ALA A 251 20.70 -14.47 1.75
N GLN A 252 21.45 -14.89 0.72
CA GLN A 252 21.60 -14.12 -0.52
C GLN A 252 20.31 -14.11 -1.34
N THR A 253 19.65 -15.24 -1.51
CA THR A 253 18.39 -15.33 -2.28
C THR A 253 17.26 -14.56 -1.60
N SER A 254 17.15 -14.63 -0.28
CA SER A 254 16.16 -13.83 0.47
C SER A 254 16.44 -12.32 0.39
N ALA A 255 17.72 -11.89 0.41
CA ALA A 255 18.09 -10.49 0.19
C ALA A 255 17.71 -10.02 -1.23
N ILE A 256 17.93 -10.84 -2.26
CA ILE A 256 17.51 -10.55 -3.63
C ILE A 256 15.98 -10.47 -3.72
N SER A 257 15.26 -11.32 -3.00
CA SER A 257 13.78 -11.30 -2.98
C SER A 257 13.20 -9.98 -2.46
N LEU A 258 13.94 -9.23 -1.63
CA LEU A 258 13.54 -7.90 -1.19
C LEU A 258 13.60 -6.85 -2.30
N ALA A 259 14.37 -7.08 -3.36
CA ALA A 259 14.50 -6.11 -4.47
C ALA A 259 13.16 -5.80 -5.15
N LYS A 260 12.19 -6.73 -5.11
CA LYS A 260 10.85 -6.48 -5.65
C LYS A 260 10.11 -5.33 -4.95
N TYR A 261 10.50 -5.00 -3.71
CA TYR A 261 9.91 -3.90 -2.93
C TYR A 261 10.76 -2.62 -2.97
N LEU A 262 12.01 -2.70 -3.44
CA LEU A 262 12.97 -1.60 -3.41
C LEU A 262 12.89 -0.80 -4.72
N TRP A 263 12.21 0.33 -4.64
CA TRP A 263 12.05 1.25 -5.75
C TRP A 263 12.53 2.64 -5.35
N ASN A 264 13.20 3.32 -6.27
CA ASN A 264 13.59 4.70 -6.07
C ASN A 264 12.50 5.68 -6.60
N SER A 265 12.71 6.96 -6.37
CA SER A 265 11.76 8.01 -6.79
C SER A 265 11.53 8.10 -8.30
N ASN A 266 12.47 7.55 -9.10
CA ASN A 266 12.43 7.57 -10.57
C ASN A 266 11.78 6.31 -11.17
N ASP A 267 10.99 5.58 -10.39
CA ASP A 267 10.29 4.35 -10.80
C ASP A 267 11.22 3.23 -11.29
N SER A 268 12.47 3.21 -10.85
CA SER A 268 13.40 2.13 -11.17
C SER A 268 13.66 1.25 -9.95
N PRO A 269 13.64 -0.10 -10.12
CA PRO A 269 13.97 -1.03 -9.04
C PRO A 269 15.48 -1.01 -8.79
N TYR A 270 15.89 -1.35 -7.55
CA TYR A 270 17.30 -1.51 -7.20
C TYR A 270 17.46 -2.67 -6.22
N PHE A 271 18.69 -3.20 -6.13
CA PHE A 271 19.07 -4.21 -5.16
C PHE A 271 19.63 -3.56 -3.89
N LEU A 272 19.57 -4.30 -2.79
CA LEU A 272 20.26 -3.87 -1.57
C LEU A 272 21.74 -3.64 -1.83
N GLU A 273 22.28 -2.56 -1.26
CA GLU A 273 23.72 -2.28 -1.32
C GLU A 273 24.51 -3.40 -0.65
N SER A 274 25.66 -3.76 -1.23
CA SER A 274 26.56 -4.76 -0.63
C SER A 274 26.95 -4.33 0.79
N GLY A 275 26.84 -5.24 1.76
CA GLY A 275 27.13 -4.95 3.17
C GLY A 275 25.91 -4.45 3.97
N THR A 276 24.73 -4.30 3.38
CA THR A 276 23.50 -4.05 4.14
C THR A 276 23.10 -5.29 4.92
N ILE A 277 22.83 -5.12 6.22
CA ILE A 277 22.38 -6.18 7.12
C ILE A 277 20.98 -5.87 7.68
N PRO A 278 20.20 -6.91 8.06
CA PRO A 278 18.91 -6.70 8.73
C PRO A 278 19.06 -6.29 10.18
N ASP A 279 17.99 -5.76 10.78
CA ASP A 279 17.94 -5.51 12.24
C ASP A 279 17.74 -6.82 13.01
N ILE A 280 18.88 -7.40 13.41
CA ILE A 280 18.93 -8.66 14.16
C ILE A 280 18.38 -8.49 15.58
N VAL A 281 18.52 -7.31 16.18
CA VAL A 281 18.10 -7.04 17.58
C VAL A 281 16.58 -7.13 17.66
N ALA A 282 15.88 -6.51 16.73
CA ALA A 282 14.42 -6.57 16.66
C ALA A 282 13.88 -8.00 16.52
N PHE A 283 14.58 -8.88 15.81
CA PHE A 283 14.21 -10.30 15.69
C PHE A 283 14.32 -11.08 17.01
N GLY A 284 15.18 -10.62 17.94
CA GLY A 284 15.39 -11.25 19.25
C GLY A 284 14.39 -10.85 20.33
N LEU A 285 13.74 -9.68 20.19
CA LEU A 285 12.97 -9.01 21.26
C LEU A 285 11.47 -9.29 21.24
N VAL A 286 10.97 -10.22 20.43
CA VAL A 286 9.54 -10.36 20.19
C VAL A 286 8.81 -11.04 21.36
N SER A 287 8.17 -10.21 22.18
CA SER A 287 7.06 -10.64 23.06
C SER A 287 5.83 -9.85 22.63
N ILE A 288 4.89 -10.52 21.97
CA ILE A 288 3.60 -9.92 21.60
C ILE A 288 2.56 -10.47 22.58
N GLU A 289 1.83 -9.56 23.24
CA GLU A 289 0.71 -9.92 24.11
C GLU A 289 -0.46 -10.42 23.27
N ASP A 290 -1.27 -11.31 23.84
CA ASP A 290 -2.50 -11.77 23.19
C ASP A 290 -3.54 -10.65 23.19
N ARG A 291 -3.78 -10.05 22.03
CA ARG A 291 -4.73 -8.98 21.79
C ARG A 291 -5.87 -9.42 20.87
N THR A 292 -6.15 -10.72 20.81
CA THR A 292 -7.09 -11.31 19.85
C THR A 292 -8.47 -10.64 19.90
N GLU A 293 -9.08 -10.50 21.08
CA GLU A 293 -10.43 -9.90 21.20
C GLU A 293 -10.45 -8.40 20.89
N GLU A 294 -9.38 -7.67 21.25
CA GLU A 294 -9.21 -6.27 20.88
C GLU A 294 -9.13 -6.11 19.35
N LEU A 295 -8.31 -6.92 18.69
CA LEU A 295 -8.15 -6.91 17.23
C LEU A 295 -9.46 -7.26 16.51
N ILE A 296 -10.27 -8.19 17.03
CA ILE A 296 -11.60 -8.52 16.48
C ILE A 296 -12.52 -7.29 16.59
N SER A 297 -12.53 -6.62 17.74
CA SER A 297 -13.34 -5.41 17.94
C SER A 297 -12.94 -4.29 16.99
N LEU A 298 -11.62 -4.05 16.84
CA LEU A 298 -11.07 -3.08 15.88
C LEU A 298 -11.46 -3.44 14.45
N ALA A 299 -11.29 -4.70 14.05
CA ALA A 299 -11.62 -5.16 12.71
C ALA A 299 -13.11 -4.98 12.37
N LYS A 300 -14.02 -5.33 13.27
CA LYS A 300 -15.46 -5.13 13.05
C LYS A 300 -15.81 -3.67 12.75
N ASN A 301 -15.06 -2.71 13.29
CA ASN A 301 -15.33 -1.29 13.12
C ASN A 301 -14.54 -0.64 11.98
N GLN A 302 -13.27 -1.01 11.79
CA GLN A 302 -12.32 -0.25 10.99
C GLN A 302 -11.64 -1.06 9.88
N HIS A 303 -12.01 -2.35 9.68
CA HIS A 303 -11.38 -3.15 8.64
C HIS A 303 -11.66 -2.57 7.25
N PRO A 304 -10.62 -2.33 6.40
CA PRO A 304 -10.79 -1.67 5.10
C PRO A 304 -11.75 -2.43 4.17
N GLU A 305 -11.66 -3.76 4.10
CA GLU A 305 -12.56 -4.58 3.28
C GLU A 305 -14.03 -4.41 3.70
N LEU A 306 -14.33 -4.33 5.00
CA LEU A 306 -15.68 -4.04 5.49
C LEU A 306 -16.09 -2.59 5.18
N GLY A 307 -15.15 -1.65 5.22
CA GLY A 307 -15.34 -0.26 4.82
C GLY A 307 -15.82 -0.16 3.37
N VAL A 308 -15.16 -0.85 2.45
CA VAL A 308 -15.55 -0.93 1.03
C VAL A 308 -17.01 -1.40 0.88
N TYR A 309 -17.41 -2.46 1.57
CA TYR A 309 -18.80 -2.95 1.49
C TYR A 309 -19.81 -2.01 2.15
N ARG A 310 -19.44 -1.28 3.21
CA ARG A 310 -20.31 -0.26 3.84
C ARG A 310 -20.59 0.87 2.85
N PHE A 311 -19.56 1.40 2.18
CA PHE A 311 -19.75 2.42 1.14
C PHE A 311 -20.54 1.89 -0.05
N LYS A 312 -20.36 0.62 -0.44
CA LYS A 312 -21.22 -0.03 -1.45
C LYS A 312 -22.69 -0.05 -1.01
N MET A 313 -22.97 -0.32 0.25
CA MET A 313 -24.33 -0.25 0.82
C MET A 313 -24.89 1.17 0.75
N ASP A 314 -24.10 2.19 1.07
CA ASP A 314 -24.52 3.59 0.97
C ASP A 314 -24.86 3.96 -0.48
N ALA A 315 -24.05 3.53 -1.46
CA ALA A 315 -24.33 3.74 -2.88
C ALA A 315 -25.63 3.03 -3.33
N LEU A 316 -25.87 1.81 -2.83
CA LEU A 316 -27.12 1.08 -3.09
C LEU A 316 -28.35 1.75 -2.43
N ALA A 317 -28.19 2.40 -1.28
CA ALA A 317 -29.26 3.19 -0.65
C ALA A 317 -29.66 4.40 -1.53
N VAL A 318 -28.68 5.06 -2.15
CA VAL A 318 -28.95 6.11 -3.15
C VAL A 318 -29.67 5.53 -4.36
N GLU A 319 -29.18 4.40 -4.92
CA GLU A 319 -29.83 3.69 -6.04
C GLU A 319 -31.26 3.29 -5.70
N ARG A 320 -31.50 2.72 -4.51
CA ARG A 320 -32.85 2.37 -4.05
C ARG A 320 -33.79 3.58 -4.04
N THR A 321 -33.30 4.73 -3.57
CA THR A 321 -34.09 5.96 -3.52
C THR A 321 -34.43 6.43 -4.93
N LEU A 322 -33.48 6.39 -5.86
CA LEU A 322 -33.69 6.72 -7.27
C LEU A 322 -34.71 5.77 -7.94
N LYS A 323 -34.56 4.44 -7.74
CA LYS A 323 -35.48 3.45 -8.32
C LYS A 323 -36.88 3.53 -7.73
N ARG A 324 -37.02 3.90 -6.43
CA ARG A 324 -38.32 4.21 -5.82
C ARG A 324 -38.98 5.42 -6.47
N GLN A 325 -38.22 6.49 -6.78
CA GLN A 325 -38.73 7.65 -7.49
C GLN A 325 -39.23 7.30 -8.91
N SER A 326 -38.63 6.28 -9.56
CA SER A 326 -39.05 5.83 -10.88
C SER A 326 -40.43 5.13 -10.88
N LEU A 327 -40.99 4.80 -9.73
CA LEU A 327 -42.37 4.30 -9.60
C LEU A 327 -43.40 5.41 -9.66
N LEU A 328 -43.00 6.67 -9.51
CA LEU A 328 -43.90 7.82 -9.58
C LEU A 328 -44.09 8.27 -11.03
N PRO A 329 -45.25 8.87 -11.38
CA PRO A 329 -45.43 9.56 -12.63
C PRO A 329 -44.41 10.66 -12.84
N THR A 330 -44.02 10.91 -14.09
CA THR A 330 -43.29 12.12 -14.43
C THR A 330 -44.28 13.28 -14.51
N ALA A 331 -44.08 14.32 -13.75
CA ALA A 331 -44.83 15.54 -13.81
C ALA A 331 -43.87 16.73 -13.70
N ASN A 332 -43.76 17.52 -14.72
CA ASN A 332 -42.86 18.67 -14.80
C ASN A 332 -43.69 19.96 -14.96
N LEU A 333 -43.33 20.93 -14.15
CA LEU A 333 -43.83 22.29 -14.24
C LEU A 333 -42.81 23.16 -14.96
N LYS A 334 -43.24 23.88 -15.98
CA LYS A 334 -42.42 24.79 -16.78
C LYS A 334 -43.04 26.15 -16.74
N MET A 335 -42.27 27.17 -16.46
CA MET A 335 -42.73 28.54 -16.48
C MET A 335 -41.64 29.45 -17.08
N ASN A 336 -42.01 30.17 -18.15
CA ASN A 336 -41.14 31.18 -18.74
C ASN A 336 -41.84 32.52 -18.68
N ILE A 337 -41.12 33.56 -18.27
CA ILE A 337 -41.50 34.95 -18.37
C ILE A 337 -40.92 35.46 -19.68
N LEU A 338 -41.75 36.11 -20.50
CA LEU A 338 -41.42 36.52 -21.86
C LEU A 338 -41.30 38.03 -21.96
N SER A 339 -40.31 38.51 -22.73
CA SER A 339 -40.11 39.94 -23.00
C SER A 339 -39.95 40.14 -24.50
N LYS A 340 -40.85 40.95 -25.09
CA LYS A 340 -40.78 41.31 -26.50
C LYS A 340 -39.72 42.43 -26.67
N ASN A 341 -38.90 42.33 -27.74
CA ASN A 341 -37.81 43.28 -28.01
C ASN A 341 -36.68 43.30 -26.96
N TYR A 342 -36.11 42.20 -26.66
CA TYR A 342 -34.93 41.77 -25.90
C TYR A 342 -34.45 42.63 -24.72
N TYR A 343 -34.57 43.96 -24.69
CA TYR A 343 -33.71 44.80 -23.85
C TYR A 343 -34.39 45.90 -23.04
N ASN A 344 -35.72 45.93 -22.98
CA ASN A 344 -36.38 46.88 -22.07
C ASN A 344 -36.54 46.25 -20.67
N PHE A 345 -35.43 46.23 -19.94
CA PHE A 345 -35.43 45.93 -18.50
C PHE A 345 -35.84 47.19 -17.67
N GLU A 346 -36.68 48.08 -18.17
CA GLU A 346 -37.15 49.23 -17.41
C GLU A 346 -37.91 48.86 -16.14
N SER A 347 -38.42 47.63 -16.04
CA SER A 347 -38.75 46.99 -14.76
C SER A 347 -38.73 45.47 -14.86
N ALA A 348 -38.12 44.77 -13.91
CA ALA A 348 -38.12 43.32 -13.83
C ALA A 348 -39.53 42.70 -13.67
N TYR A 349 -40.51 43.50 -13.30
CA TYR A 349 -41.92 43.14 -13.09
C TYR A 349 -42.81 43.40 -14.29
N SER A 350 -42.34 44.19 -15.28
CA SER A 350 -43.13 44.58 -16.45
C SER A 350 -43.71 43.39 -17.22
N PRO A 351 -42.98 42.27 -17.46
CA PRO A 351 -43.53 41.09 -18.14
C PRO A 351 -44.71 40.43 -17.41
N PHE A 352 -44.70 40.40 -16.10
CA PHE A 352 -45.81 39.89 -15.28
C PHE A 352 -47.03 40.83 -15.34
N LEU A 353 -46.79 42.09 -15.26
CA LEU A 353 -47.86 43.09 -15.35
C LEU A 353 -48.50 43.09 -16.74
N ASN A 354 -47.73 42.83 -17.79
CA ASN A 354 -48.21 42.73 -19.16
C ASN A 354 -48.76 41.34 -19.53
N ASN A 355 -48.85 40.40 -18.56
CA ASN A 355 -49.37 39.05 -18.76
C ASN A 355 -48.61 38.23 -19.82
N ASN A 356 -47.30 38.47 -20.01
CA ASN A 356 -46.42 37.77 -20.96
C ASN A 356 -45.71 36.60 -20.32
N TYR A 357 -46.31 35.44 -20.33
CA TYR A 357 -45.75 34.23 -19.81
C TYR A 357 -46.10 32.99 -20.64
N LYS A 358 -45.27 31.96 -20.58
CA LYS A 358 -45.56 30.62 -21.10
C LYS A 358 -45.54 29.65 -19.92
N PHE A 359 -46.66 28.98 -19.69
CA PHE A 359 -46.82 27.95 -18.68
C PHE A 359 -46.99 26.58 -19.39
N GLY A 360 -46.32 25.56 -18.90
CA GLY A 360 -46.43 24.21 -19.35
C GLY A 360 -46.48 23.22 -18.19
N PHE A 361 -47.30 22.22 -18.31
CA PHE A 361 -47.37 21.08 -17.40
C PHE A 361 -47.36 19.78 -18.23
N ASP A 362 -46.27 19.01 -18.03
CA ASP A 362 -46.11 17.72 -18.70
C ASP A 362 -46.41 16.60 -17.72
N PHE A 363 -47.34 15.71 -18.02
CA PHE A 363 -47.64 14.54 -17.22
C PHE A 363 -47.46 13.27 -18.05
N LYS A 364 -46.70 12.29 -17.55
CA LYS A 364 -46.51 11.00 -18.21
C LYS A 364 -46.46 9.89 -17.15
N MET A 365 -47.26 8.84 -17.35
CA MET A 365 -47.25 7.65 -16.48
C MET A 365 -47.34 6.37 -17.32
N PRO A 366 -46.32 5.47 -17.24
CA PRO A 366 -46.44 4.12 -17.78
C PRO A 366 -47.47 3.32 -16.97
N LEU A 367 -48.50 2.75 -17.61
CA LEU A 367 -49.61 2.13 -16.86
C LEU A 367 -49.19 0.91 -16.04
N PHE A 368 -48.29 0.06 -16.54
CA PHE A 368 -47.91 -1.19 -15.89
C PHE A 368 -46.67 -1.09 -15.02
N LEU A 369 -45.83 -0.08 -15.17
CA LEU A 369 -44.60 0.17 -14.40
C LEU A 369 -43.65 -1.05 -14.27
N ARG A 370 -43.69 -2.00 -15.23
CA ARG A 370 -42.95 -3.28 -15.14
C ARG A 370 -41.44 -3.05 -15.00
N GLU A 371 -40.86 -2.16 -15.78
CA GLU A 371 -39.45 -1.80 -15.75
C GLU A 371 -39.08 -1.20 -14.37
N ALA A 372 -39.83 -0.19 -13.92
CA ALA A 372 -39.55 0.49 -12.66
C ALA A 372 -39.70 -0.44 -11.45
N ARG A 373 -40.70 -1.33 -11.46
CA ARG A 373 -40.91 -2.36 -10.41
C ARG A 373 -39.79 -3.39 -10.42
N GLY A 374 -39.40 -3.89 -11.59
CA GLY A 374 -38.30 -4.84 -11.73
C GLY A 374 -36.98 -4.26 -11.26
N ASP A 375 -36.65 -3.04 -11.68
CA ASP A 375 -35.45 -2.33 -11.26
C ASP A 375 -35.40 -2.08 -9.74
N TYR A 376 -36.52 -1.65 -9.15
CA TYR A 376 -36.60 -1.45 -7.70
C TYR A 376 -36.39 -2.78 -6.95
N GLN A 377 -37.07 -3.86 -7.39
CA GLN A 377 -36.91 -5.18 -6.79
C GLN A 377 -35.48 -5.70 -6.94
N LYS A 378 -34.85 -5.53 -8.12
CA LYS A 378 -33.44 -5.87 -8.33
C LYS A 378 -32.52 -5.14 -7.37
N THR A 379 -32.77 -3.86 -7.10
CA THR A 379 -31.95 -3.09 -6.15
C THR A 379 -32.14 -3.59 -4.70
N LEU A 380 -33.35 -3.98 -4.31
CA LEU A 380 -33.58 -4.60 -3.00
C LEU A 380 -32.85 -5.93 -2.85
N LEU A 381 -32.82 -6.76 -3.89
CA LEU A 381 -32.06 -8.02 -3.91
C LEU A 381 -30.54 -7.79 -3.82
N LYS A 382 -30.01 -6.79 -4.54
CA LYS A 382 -28.58 -6.38 -4.40
C LYS A 382 -28.23 -5.96 -2.97
N ILE A 383 -29.12 -5.24 -2.30
CA ILE A 383 -28.94 -4.85 -0.89
C ILE A 383 -28.92 -6.09 0.02
N SER A 384 -29.84 -7.03 -0.18
CA SER A 384 -29.88 -8.29 0.59
C SER A 384 -28.62 -9.13 0.35
N GLU A 385 -28.19 -9.27 -0.90
CA GLU A 385 -26.93 -9.94 -1.29
C GLU A 385 -25.72 -9.30 -0.61
N THR A 386 -25.61 -7.96 -0.68
CA THR A 386 -24.49 -7.24 -0.08
C THR A 386 -24.46 -7.39 1.44
N ASN A 387 -25.61 -7.41 2.11
CA ASN A 387 -25.69 -7.69 3.55
C ASN A 387 -25.18 -9.10 3.88
N SER A 388 -25.55 -10.10 3.09
CA SER A 388 -25.05 -11.47 3.26
C SER A 388 -23.53 -11.55 3.08
N ILE A 389 -22.98 -10.82 2.09
CA ILE A 389 -21.53 -10.72 1.86
C ILE A 389 -20.84 -10.08 3.08
N ILE A 390 -21.38 -8.97 3.62
CA ILE A 390 -20.81 -8.30 4.81
C ILE A 390 -20.79 -9.26 6.01
N SER A 391 -21.88 -10.00 6.25
CA SER A 391 -21.95 -10.97 7.34
C SER A 391 -20.90 -12.07 7.18
N ASN A 392 -20.80 -12.65 5.98
CA ASN A 392 -19.79 -13.67 5.69
C ASN A 392 -18.36 -13.15 5.83
N LYS A 393 -18.07 -11.97 5.29
CA LYS A 393 -16.74 -11.35 5.40
C LYS A 393 -16.36 -11.01 6.84
N THR A 394 -17.32 -10.53 7.63
CA THR A 394 -17.10 -10.27 9.06
C THR A 394 -16.69 -11.55 9.79
N TRP A 395 -17.37 -12.66 9.49
CA TRP A 395 -17.08 -13.97 10.08
C TRP A 395 -15.72 -14.52 9.59
N GLU A 396 -15.41 -14.39 8.30
CA GLU A 396 -14.10 -14.80 7.76
C GLU A 396 -12.93 -14.05 8.42
N ILE A 397 -13.07 -12.72 8.61
CA ILE A 397 -12.07 -11.88 9.27
C ILE A 397 -11.90 -12.30 10.73
N GLU A 398 -12.99 -12.47 11.47
CA GLU A 398 -12.96 -12.92 12.86
C GLU A 398 -12.26 -14.29 12.99
N ASN A 399 -12.61 -15.26 12.14
CA ASN A 399 -11.99 -16.58 12.15
C ASN A 399 -10.49 -16.53 11.82
N LYS A 400 -10.06 -15.70 10.86
CA LYS A 400 -8.64 -15.51 10.56
C LYS A 400 -7.88 -14.95 11.77
N ILE A 401 -8.42 -13.91 12.43
CA ILE A 401 -7.79 -13.32 13.61
C ILE A 401 -7.66 -14.34 14.74
N ARG A 402 -8.71 -15.12 15.02
CA ARG A 402 -8.69 -16.18 16.03
C ARG A 402 -7.70 -17.29 15.68
N SER A 403 -7.67 -17.72 14.42
CA SER A 403 -6.76 -18.76 13.95
C SER A 403 -5.30 -18.35 14.13
N TYR A 404 -4.95 -17.12 13.76
CA TYR A 404 -3.58 -16.61 13.97
C TYR A 404 -3.25 -16.40 15.45
N GLY A 405 -4.22 -16.04 16.29
CA GLY A 405 -4.04 -15.98 17.74
C GLY A 405 -3.72 -17.35 18.35
N VAL A 406 -4.45 -18.40 17.94
CA VAL A 406 -4.17 -19.79 18.38
C VAL A 406 -2.77 -20.24 17.89
N GLU A 407 -2.43 -19.98 16.62
CA GLU A 407 -1.11 -20.29 16.06
C GLU A 407 0.00 -19.58 16.85
N GLN A 408 -0.17 -18.30 17.16
CA GLN A 408 0.78 -17.52 17.92
C GLN A 408 1.01 -18.05 19.33
N ASN A 409 -0.05 -18.42 20.05
CA ASN A 409 0.04 -18.99 21.39
C ASN A 409 0.75 -20.36 21.37
N ALA A 410 0.45 -21.20 20.39
CA ALA A 410 1.14 -22.47 20.21
C ALA A 410 2.62 -22.29 19.90
N LEU A 411 2.98 -21.35 19.02
CA LEU A 411 4.37 -21.04 18.67
C LEU A 411 5.14 -20.44 19.86
N LYS A 412 4.51 -19.63 20.70
CA LYS A 412 5.10 -19.11 21.94
C LYS A 412 5.47 -20.26 22.91
N SER A 413 4.58 -21.23 23.08
CA SER A 413 4.85 -22.42 23.88
C SER A 413 6.01 -23.25 23.30
N GLN A 414 6.03 -23.47 21.97
CA GLN A 414 7.12 -24.16 21.29
C GLN A 414 8.45 -23.43 21.41
N LEU A 415 8.47 -22.10 21.37
CA LEU A 415 9.67 -21.29 21.58
C LEU A 415 10.26 -21.50 22.97
N ASN A 416 9.43 -21.50 24.02
CA ASN A 416 9.89 -21.74 25.40
C ASN A 416 10.50 -23.13 25.55
N THR A 417 9.86 -24.13 24.96
CA THR A 417 10.41 -25.51 24.95
C THR A 417 11.72 -25.58 24.17
N SER A 418 11.78 -24.96 23.00
CA SER A 418 13.00 -24.91 22.16
C SER A 418 14.16 -24.20 22.87
N GLN A 419 13.89 -23.12 23.60
CA GLN A 419 14.92 -22.43 24.39
C GLN A 419 15.50 -23.32 25.49
N SER A 420 14.66 -24.05 26.22
CA SER A 420 15.09 -25.02 27.20
C SER A 420 15.92 -26.15 26.56
N MET A 421 15.49 -26.63 25.39
CA MET A 421 16.20 -27.66 24.61
C MET A 421 17.61 -27.21 24.19
N ILE A 422 17.78 -25.96 23.75
CA ILE A 422 19.09 -25.39 23.40
C ILE A 422 20.02 -25.41 24.62
N ILE A 423 19.54 -24.98 25.79
CA ILE A 423 20.33 -24.97 27.04
C ILE A 423 20.75 -26.40 27.41
N ASN A 424 19.81 -27.36 27.34
CA ASN A 424 20.10 -28.74 27.68
C ASN A 424 21.11 -29.39 26.73
N TYR A 425 20.97 -29.20 25.40
CA TYR A 425 21.96 -29.70 24.43
C TYR A 425 23.33 -29.05 24.60
N ARG A 426 23.39 -27.76 24.90
CA ARG A 426 24.65 -27.09 25.19
C ARG A 426 25.33 -27.66 26.42
N ASN A 427 24.58 -27.96 27.49
CA ASN A 427 25.09 -28.58 28.69
C ASN A 427 25.59 -30.01 28.45
N LEU A 428 24.82 -30.77 27.64
CA LEU A 428 25.26 -32.13 27.21
C LEU A 428 26.58 -32.08 26.43
N LEU A 429 26.69 -31.13 25.48
CA LEU A 429 27.92 -30.95 24.71
C LEU A 429 29.10 -30.59 25.65
N LYS A 430 28.96 -29.61 26.56
CA LYS A 430 30.00 -29.27 27.51
C LYS A 430 30.42 -30.44 28.40
N ASN A 431 29.46 -31.22 28.89
CA ASN A 431 29.76 -32.39 29.70
C ASN A 431 30.53 -33.46 28.91
N GLU A 432 30.19 -33.64 27.61
CA GLU A 432 30.89 -34.56 26.76
C GLU A 432 32.33 -34.08 26.44
N GLU A 433 32.51 -32.78 26.22
CA GLU A 433 33.85 -32.18 26.04
C GLU A 433 34.73 -32.38 27.27
N PHE A 434 34.17 -32.27 28.48
CA PHE A 434 34.89 -32.54 29.70
C PHE A 434 35.31 -34.01 29.83
N LYS A 435 34.40 -34.97 29.53
CA LYS A 435 34.71 -36.42 29.48
C LYS A 435 35.79 -36.73 28.47
N LEU A 436 35.78 -36.11 27.30
CA LEU A 436 36.81 -36.31 26.29
C LEU A 436 38.19 -35.90 26.79
N GLN A 437 38.30 -34.80 27.58
CA GLN A 437 39.54 -34.37 28.20
C GLN A 437 40.09 -35.38 29.23
N GLN A 438 39.18 -36.16 29.86
CA GLN A 438 39.54 -37.22 30.81
C GLN A 438 39.79 -38.58 30.11
N GLY A 439 39.60 -38.66 28.79
CA GLY A 439 39.77 -39.91 28.05
C GLY A 439 38.54 -40.84 28.10
N GLU A 440 37.42 -40.40 28.69
CA GLU A 440 36.19 -41.16 28.90
C GLU A 440 35.16 -41.00 27.79
N SER A 441 35.46 -40.26 26.73
CA SER A 441 34.55 -40.04 25.59
C SER A 441 35.28 -40.07 24.25
N THR A 442 34.52 -40.03 23.17
CA THR A 442 35.02 -40.07 21.78
C THR A 442 34.61 -38.81 21.01
N LEU A 443 35.36 -38.48 19.96
CA LEU A 443 35.01 -37.35 19.05
C LEU A 443 33.66 -37.57 18.34
N PHE A 444 33.29 -38.81 18.06
CA PHE A 444 31.99 -39.15 17.51
C PHE A 444 30.84 -38.66 18.41
N LEU A 445 30.94 -38.90 19.73
CA LEU A 445 29.93 -38.40 20.68
C LEU A 445 29.90 -36.89 20.75
N ILE A 446 31.06 -36.19 20.73
CA ILE A 446 31.15 -34.76 20.66
C ILE A 446 30.43 -34.23 19.41
N ASN A 447 30.75 -34.75 18.21
CA ASN A 447 30.14 -34.36 16.95
C ASN A 447 28.62 -34.59 16.95
N SER A 448 28.18 -35.71 17.52
CA SER A 448 26.76 -36.04 17.68
C SER A 448 26.03 -34.99 18.57
N ARG A 449 26.62 -34.63 19.72
CA ARG A 449 26.05 -33.60 20.61
C ARG A 449 26.07 -32.20 19.98
N GLU A 450 27.13 -31.82 19.30
CA GLU A 450 27.28 -30.60 18.58
C GLU A 450 26.22 -30.44 17.48
N ASN A 451 26.02 -31.49 16.67
CA ASN A 451 25.00 -31.52 15.64
C ASN A 451 23.59 -31.31 16.21
N LYS A 452 23.27 -31.99 17.35
CA LYS A 452 21.99 -31.81 18.03
C LYS A 452 21.81 -30.40 18.59
N TRP A 453 22.88 -29.78 19.08
CA TRP A 453 22.85 -28.41 19.54
C TRP A 453 22.64 -27.43 18.37
N ILE A 454 23.36 -27.58 17.24
CA ILE A 454 23.18 -26.77 16.04
C ILE A 454 21.76 -26.93 15.48
N GLU A 455 21.25 -28.15 15.35
CA GLU A 455 19.86 -28.40 14.93
C GLU A 455 18.85 -27.68 15.82
N SER A 456 19.07 -27.68 17.14
CA SER A 456 18.19 -27.01 18.10
C SER A 456 18.21 -25.50 17.95
N LEU A 457 19.38 -24.90 17.64
CA LEU A 457 19.52 -23.46 17.36
C LEU A 457 18.76 -23.07 16.07
N LEU A 458 18.97 -23.82 14.97
CA LEU A 458 18.29 -23.58 13.70
C LEU A 458 16.78 -23.74 13.83
N LYS A 459 16.32 -24.75 14.59
CA LYS A 459 14.91 -24.96 14.89
C LYS A 459 14.31 -23.79 15.65
N ASN A 460 15.03 -23.24 16.62
CA ASN A 460 14.58 -22.07 17.36
C ASN A 460 14.44 -20.83 16.46
N GLN A 461 15.39 -20.59 15.54
CA GLN A 461 15.29 -19.50 14.57
C GLN A 461 14.07 -19.66 13.65
N SER A 462 13.81 -20.88 13.17
CA SER A 462 12.61 -21.19 12.38
C SER A 462 11.31 -20.93 13.15
N LEU A 463 11.26 -21.28 14.45
CA LEU A 463 10.10 -21.02 15.30
C LEU A 463 9.90 -19.51 15.55
N LYS A 464 10.99 -18.75 15.79
CA LYS A 464 10.94 -17.30 15.92
C LYS A 464 10.36 -16.64 14.65
N LEU A 465 10.84 -17.06 13.48
CA LEU A 465 10.32 -16.56 12.20
C LEU A 465 8.83 -16.84 12.04
N LYS A 466 8.38 -18.05 12.35
CA LYS A 466 6.95 -18.43 12.28
C LYS A 466 6.11 -17.61 13.23
N TYR A 467 6.59 -17.39 14.46
CA TYR A 467 5.93 -16.58 15.47
C TYR A 467 5.75 -15.13 15.01
N LEU A 468 6.81 -14.49 14.48
CA LEU A 468 6.75 -13.16 13.91
C LEU A 468 5.76 -13.08 12.74
N LYS A 469 5.89 -14.00 11.78
CA LYS A 469 4.98 -14.06 10.63
C LYS A 469 3.51 -14.21 11.08
N SER A 470 3.23 -15.06 12.08
CA SER A 470 1.88 -15.24 12.62
C SER A 470 1.35 -13.97 13.27
N ALA A 471 2.18 -13.27 14.04
CA ALA A 471 1.80 -12.01 14.67
C ALA A 471 1.43 -10.91 13.65
N TYR A 472 2.26 -10.73 12.62
CA TYR A 472 1.95 -9.76 11.55
C TYR A 472 0.74 -10.19 10.69
N LYS A 473 0.53 -11.49 10.45
CA LYS A 473 -0.69 -12.01 9.82
C LYS A 473 -1.94 -11.71 10.63
N GLN A 474 -1.87 -11.74 11.96
CA GLN A 474 -2.98 -11.39 12.83
C GLN A 474 -3.32 -9.89 12.72
N LEU A 475 -2.31 -9.00 12.71
CA LEU A 475 -2.49 -7.57 12.49
C LEU A 475 -3.05 -7.27 11.09
N TRP A 476 -2.55 -7.96 10.06
CA TRP A 476 -3.07 -7.87 8.70
C TRP A 476 -4.54 -8.29 8.62
N ALA A 477 -4.89 -9.42 9.23
CA ALA A 477 -6.26 -9.91 9.26
C ALA A 477 -7.22 -8.97 10.03
N ALA A 478 -6.69 -8.13 10.91
CA ALA A 478 -7.44 -7.07 11.56
C ALA A 478 -7.47 -5.75 10.75
N GLY A 479 -6.70 -5.65 9.65
CA GLY A 479 -6.64 -4.45 8.80
C GLY A 479 -5.89 -3.28 9.40
N VAL A 480 -4.93 -3.53 10.33
CA VAL A 480 -4.26 -2.49 11.13
C VAL A 480 -2.75 -2.34 10.84
N LEU A 481 -2.21 -2.97 9.78
CA LEU A 481 -0.82 -2.76 9.39
C LEU A 481 -0.58 -1.35 8.81
N VAL A 482 -1.61 -0.76 8.22
CA VAL A 482 -1.58 0.61 7.69
C VAL A 482 -2.34 1.50 8.66
N LYS A 483 -1.65 2.53 9.16
CA LYS A 483 -2.24 3.54 10.04
C LYS A 483 -2.99 4.60 9.24
#